data_e7d25771b1782c61cc0495d8453b1c6d
#
_entry.id   e7d25771b1782c61cc0495d8453b1c6d
#
_cell.length_a   1.000
_cell.length_b   1.000
_cell.length_c   1.000
_cell.angle_alpha   90.00
_cell.angle_beta   90.00
_cell.angle_gamma   90.00
#
_symmetry.space_group_name_H-M   'P 1'
#
loop_
_entity.id
_entity.type
_entity.pdbx_description
1 polymer ?
#
loop_
_entity_poly.entity_id
_entity_poly.type
_entity_poly.pdbx_seq_one_letter_code
_entity_poly.pdbx_strand_id
1 'polypeptide(L)'
;MLSILIPTYNYNIFQLVSTIHKQVVNSKIFFEIICIDDASPIAFDENLKINEWDNVTFEVLQDNIGRSKIRNLLAEKAKYSWLLFLDADVLPENDNFIGDYLKYMDEEVKAVNGGLLYQSQNPEKNKLLRWFYGKSREALPTKIRNENPYLSFLTLNFLIHKS
;
A
#
# COMPACT_ATOMS: atom_id res chain seq x y z
N MET A 1 8.56 -4.80 14.05
CA MET A 1 7.21 -4.24 14.28
C MET A 1 6.83 -3.36 13.10
N LEU A 2 5.60 -3.48 12.55
CA LEU A 2 5.21 -2.87 11.27
C LEU A 2 3.81 -2.27 11.33
N SER A 3 3.63 -1.02 10.90
CA SER A 3 2.34 -0.42 10.62
C SER A 3 2.11 -0.41 9.10
N ILE A 4 1.01 -1.04 8.65
CA ILE A 4 0.60 -1.08 7.25
C ILE A 4 -0.51 -0.05 7.08
N LEU A 5 -0.33 0.90 6.16
CA LEU A 5 -1.11 2.12 6.05
C LEU A 5 -1.76 2.21 4.67
N ILE A 6 -3.09 2.21 4.62
CA ILE A 6 -3.86 2.15 3.38
C ILE A 6 -4.84 3.34 3.33
N PRO A 7 -4.49 4.42 2.63
CA PRO A 7 -5.44 5.47 2.31
C PRO A 7 -6.39 4.98 1.22
N THR A 8 -7.69 5.19 1.37
CA THR A 8 -8.67 4.84 0.34
C THR A 8 -9.64 5.98 0.04
N TYR A 9 -10.15 5.98 -1.18
CA TYR A 9 -11.21 6.89 -1.65
C TYR A 9 -11.96 6.23 -2.80
N ASN A 10 -13.27 6.03 -2.66
CA ASN A 10 -14.13 5.37 -3.65
C ASN A 10 -13.61 3.99 -4.10
N TYR A 11 -13.06 3.19 -3.18
CA TYR A 11 -12.48 1.91 -3.52
C TYR A 11 -12.79 0.83 -2.47
N ASN A 12 -13.07 -0.39 -2.95
CA ASN A 12 -13.23 -1.56 -2.08
C ASN A 12 -11.87 -2.18 -1.80
N ILE A 13 -11.40 -2.06 -0.55
CA ILE A 13 -10.08 -2.55 -0.12
C ILE A 13 -10.11 -3.92 0.55
N PHE A 14 -11.29 -4.56 0.66
CA PHE A 14 -11.44 -5.82 1.39
C PHE A 14 -10.48 -6.91 0.90
N GLN A 15 -10.35 -7.07 -0.42
CA GLN A 15 -9.44 -8.07 -1.01
C GLN A 15 -7.97 -7.76 -0.68
N LEU A 16 -7.54 -6.50 -0.82
CA LEU A 16 -6.19 -6.08 -0.49
C LEU A 16 -5.87 -6.37 0.97
N VAL A 17 -6.72 -5.87 1.89
CA VAL A 17 -6.50 -6.04 3.33
C VAL A 17 -6.53 -7.51 3.73
N SER A 18 -7.45 -8.31 3.17
CA SER A 18 -7.50 -9.76 3.41
C SER A 18 -6.21 -10.47 3.01
N THR A 19 -5.66 -10.11 1.84
CA THR A 19 -4.41 -10.70 1.34
C THR A 19 -3.23 -10.32 2.22
N ILE A 20 -3.11 -9.04 2.59
CA ILE A 20 -2.04 -8.52 3.43
C ILE A 20 -2.14 -9.08 4.86
N HIS A 21 -3.34 -9.12 5.45
CA HIS A 21 -3.57 -9.64 6.79
C HIS A 21 -3.11 -11.10 6.92
N LYS A 22 -3.47 -11.96 5.95
CA LYS A 22 -3.00 -13.35 5.92
C LYS A 22 -1.47 -13.46 5.91
N GLN A 23 -0.80 -12.63 5.12
CA GLN A 23 0.66 -12.65 5.01
C GLN A 23 1.34 -12.16 6.29
N VAL A 24 0.85 -11.05 6.87
CA VAL A 24 1.48 -10.47 8.05
C VAL A 24 1.25 -11.31 9.31
N VAL A 25 0.10 -11.95 9.47
CA VAL A 25 -0.15 -12.92 10.55
C VAL A 25 0.83 -14.09 10.48
N ASN A 26 1.06 -14.62 9.28
CA ASN A 26 2.01 -15.72 9.08
C ASN A 26 3.48 -15.32 9.36
N SER A 27 3.81 -14.04 9.28
CA SER A 27 5.17 -13.54 9.52
C SER A 27 5.58 -13.51 11.00
N LYS A 28 4.62 -13.69 11.92
CA LYS A 28 4.82 -13.73 13.39
C LYS A 28 5.50 -12.48 13.98
N ILE A 29 5.33 -11.34 13.36
CA ILE A 29 5.79 -10.04 13.87
C ILE A 29 4.64 -9.30 14.58
N PHE A 30 4.97 -8.31 15.41
CA PHE A 30 3.97 -7.34 15.86
C PHE A 30 3.61 -6.41 14.72
N PHE A 31 2.32 -6.25 14.45
CA PHE A 31 1.82 -5.43 13.35
C PHE A 31 0.50 -4.74 13.70
N GLU A 32 0.16 -3.76 12.90
CA GLU A 32 -1.18 -3.21 12.75
C GLU A 32 -1.45 -2.88 11.28
N ILE A 33 -2.71 -2.85 10.89
CA ILE A 33 -3.18 -2.36 9.58
C ILE A 33 -4.15 -1.23 9.86
N ILE A 34 -3.85 -0.03 9.36
CA ILE A 34 -4.71 1.14 9.49
C ILE A 34 -5.17 1.56 8.10
N CYS A 35 -6.48 1.52 7.90
CA CYS A 35 -7.12 1.96 6.68
C CYS A 35 -7.96 3.19 6.98
N ILE A 36 -7.81 4.25 6.20
CA ILE A 36 -8.62 5.46 6.34
C ILE A 36 -9.26 5.79 4.99
N ASP A 37 -10.58 5.95 5.01
CA ASP A 37 -11.36 6.41 3.87
C ASP A 37 -11.49 7.93 3.92
N ASP A 38 -11.09 8.60 2.84
CA ASP A 38 -11.05 10.06 2.70
C ASP A 38 -12.44 10.64 2.34
N ALA A 39 -13.48 10.28 3.10
CA ALA A 39 -14.85 10.71 2.91
C ALA A 39 -15.43 10.29 1.55
N SER A 40 -15.38 9.02 1.22
CA SER A 40 -15.99 8.48 0.00
C SER A 40 -17.49 8.73 -0.03
N PRO A 41 -18.06 9.26 -1.12
CA PRO A 41 -19.51 9.41 -1.27
C PRO A 41 -20.24 8.07 -1.44
N ILE A 42 -19.51 7.00 -1.82
CA ILE A 42 -20.05 5.65 -1.97
C ILE A 42 -19.39 4.77 -0.90
N ALA A 43 -20.23 4.24 -0.01
CA ALA A 43 -19.78 3.29 0.99
C ALA A 43 -19.62 1.88 0.38
N PHE A 44 -18.59 1.16 0.82
CA PHE A 44 -18.40 -0.25 0.55
C PHE A 44 -18.57 -1.01 1.87
N ASP A 45 -19.71 -1.67 2.08
CA ASP A 45 -20.03 -2.39 3.32
C ASP A 45 -18.99 -3.45 3.68
N GLU A 46 -18.31 -4.01 2.68
CA GLU A 46 -17.24 -4.97 2.90
C GLU A 46 -16.02 -4.36 3.61
N ASN A 47 -15.75 -3.08 3.38
CA ASN A 47 -14.64 -2.40 4.05
C ASN A 47 -14.85 -2.32 5.57
N LEU A 48 -16.10 -2.23 6.04
CA LEU A 48 -16.42 -2.20 7.47
C LEU A 48 -16.10 -3.53 8.15
N LYS A 49 -16.20 -4.65 7.42
CA LYS A 49 -15.95 -6.01 7.95
C LYS A 49 -14.49 -6.24 8.34
N ILE A 50 -13.56 -5.45 7.80
CA ILE A 50 -12.14 -5.60 8.16
C ILE A 50 -11.84 -5.21 9.61
N ASN A 51 -12.73 -4.43 10.26
CA ASN A 51 -12.64 -4.13 11.69
C ASN A 51 -12.88 -5.35 12.59
N GLU A 52 -13.38 -6.45 12.05
CA GLU A 52 -13.56 -7.70 12.79
C GLU A 52 -12.24 -8.48 12.95
N TRP A 53 -11.17 -8.07 12.25
CA TRP A 53 -9.89 -8.76 12.30
C TRP A 53 -8.95 -8.14 13.32
N ASP A 54 -8.18 -8.98 13.99
CA ASP A 54 -7.21 -8.55 14.98
C ASP A 54 -6.15 -7.61 14.39
N ASN A 55 -5.89 -6.50 15.10
CA ASN A 55 -4.91 -5.48 14.71
C ASN A 55 -5.23 -4.76 13.38
N VAL A 56 -6.48 -4.73 12.94
CA VAL A 56 -6.94 -3.99 11.77
C VAL A 56 -7.93 -2.92 12.20
N THR A 57 -7.79 -1.72 11.62
CA THR A 57 -8.70 -0.59 11.84
C THR A 57 -9.08 0.03 10.52
N PHE A 58 -10.38 0.25 10.31
CA PHE A 58 -10.92 1.02 9.20
C PHE A 58 -11.74 2.20 9.74
N GLU A 59 -11.37 3.40 9.34
CA GLU A 59 -12.06 4.65 9.70
C GLU A 59 -12.52 5.37 8.44
N VAL A 60 -13.65 6.08 8.53
CA VAL A 60 -14.15 6.98 7.48
C VAL A 60 -14.09 8.40 8.00
N LEU A 61 -13.45 9.30 7.26
CA LEU A 61 -13.40 10.72 7.60
C LEU A 61 -14.74 11.40 7.29
N GLN A 62 -15.01 12.50 7.99
CA GLN A 62 -16.20 13.33 7.72
C GLN A 62 -16.02 14.16 6.46
N ASP A 63 -14.80 14.66 6.20
CA ASP A 63 -14.46 15.52 5.09
C ASP A 63 -13.26 14.95 4.32
N ASN A 64 -13.26 15.16 3.00
CA ASN A 64 -12.13 14.81 2.15
C ASN A 64 -10.96 15.78 2.39
N ILE A 65 -9.85 15.27 2.88
CA ILE A 65 -8.65 16.05 3.21
C ILE A 65 -7.56 15.94 2.15
N GLY A 66 -7.70 15.03 1.22
CA GLY A 66 -6.82 14.84 0.07
C GLY A 66 -5.61 13.94 0.33
N ARG A 67 -5.03 13.49 -0.78
CA ARG A 67 -4.04 12.39 -0.85
C ARG A 67 -2.82 12.56 0.06
N SER A 68 -2.30 13.76 0.20
CA SER A 68 -1.10 14.00 1.02
C SER A 68 -1.43 14.04 2.51
N LYS A 69 -2.51 14.72 2.87
CA LYS A 69 -2.90 14.86 4.27
C LYS A 69 -3.33 13.53 4.90
N ILE A 70 -4.05 12.69 4.15
CA ILE A 70 -4.47 11.38 4.65
C ILE A 70 -3.27 10.46 4.91
N ARG A 71 -2.21 10.52 4.09
CA ARG A 71 -0.98 9.76 4.35
C ARG A 71 -0.26 10.26 5.60
N ASN A 72 -0.20 11.59 5.81
CA ASN A 72 0.36 12.15 7.04
C ASN A 72 -0.45 11.72 8.26
N LEU A 73 -1.78 11.79 8.20
CA LEU A 73 -2.66 11.33 9.26
C LEU A 73 -2.45 9.85 9.60
N LEU A 74 -2.33 8.99 8.58
CA LEU A 74 -2.01 7.58 8.77
C LEU A 74 -0.66 7.39 9.48
N ALA A 75 0.37 8.14 9.06
CA ALA A 75 1.69 8.09 9.70
C ALA A 75 1.65 8.57 11.16
N GLU A 76 0.86 9.60 11.47
CA GLU A 76 0.67 10.11 12.84
C GLU A 76 -0.02 9.08 13.74
N LYS A 77 -1.06 8.41 13.22
CA LYS A 77 -1.80 7.36 13.95
C LYS A 77 -0.99 6.07 14.13
N ALA A 78 -0.01 5.82 13.28
CA ALA A 78 0.76 4.58 13.30
C ALA A 78 1.57 4.41 14.59
N LYS A 79 1.43 3.25 15.22
CA LYS A 79 2.07 2.88 16.49
C LYS A 79 3.55 2.51 16.32
N TYR A 80 3.91 1.90 15.19
CA TYR A 80 5.24 1.38 14.97
C TYR A 80 6.11 2.31 14.11
N SER A 81 7.43 2.15 14.21
CA SER A 81 8.39 3.00 13.49
C SER A 81 8.52 2.64 12.01
N TRP A 82 8.31 1.38 11.63
CA TRP A 82 8.28 0.97 10.25
C TRP A 82 6.89 1.13 9.67
N LEU A 83 6.77 1.91 8.60
CA LEU A 83 5.52 2.25 7.93
C LEU A 83 5.53 1.70 6.50
N LEU A 84 4.65 0.76 6.19
CA LEU A 84 4.41 0.28 4.83
C LEU A 84 3.14 0.94 4.27
N PHE A 85 3.30 1.84 3.33
CA PHE A 85 2.20 2.46 2.62
C PHE A 85 1.81 1.62 1.40
N LEU A 86 0.51 1.41 1.21
CA LEU A 86 -0.06 0.74 0.05
C LEU A 86 -1.22 1.58 -0.49
N ASP A 87 -1.25 1.84 -1.79
CA ASP A 87 -2.42 2.44 -2.45
C ASP A 87 -3.56 1.40 -2.50
N ALA A 88 -4.80 1.87 -2.45
CA ALA A 88 -5.99 1.02 -2.36
C ALA A 88 -6.22 0.13 -3.60
N ASP A 89 -5.73 0.55 -4.75
CA ASP A 89 -5.94 -0.08 -6.06
C ASP A 89 -4.81 -1.03 -6.49
N VAL A 90 -3.96 -1.45 -5.56
CA VAL A 90 -2.90 -2.44 -5.80
C VAL A 90 -3.21 -3.76 -5.12
N LEU A 91 -2.62 -4.84 -5.64
CA LEU A 91 -2.62 -6.15 -4.99
C LEU A 91 -1.20 -6.70 -4.97
N PRO A 92 -0.81 -7.43 -3.92
CA PRO A 92 0.44 -8.17 -3.89
C PRO A 92 0.55 -9.14 -5.07
N GLU A 93 1.70 -9.19 -5.71
CA GLU A 93 1.97 -10.13 -6.79
C GLU A 93 2.06 -11.58 -6.32
N ASN A 94 2.52 -11.79 -5.09
CA ASN A 94 2.79 -13.10 -4.53
C ASN A 94 2.48 -13.17 -3.02
N ASP A 95 2.50 -14.40 -2.49
CA ASP A 95 2.16 -14.68 -1.09
C ASP A 95 3.28 -14.31 -0.09
N ASN A 96 4.44 -13.85 -0.55
CA ASN A 96 5.56 -13.44 0.29
C ASN A 96 5.83 -11.93 0.27
N PHE A 97 4.90 -11.12 -0.25
CA PHE A 97 5.07 -9.68 -0.41
C PHE A 97 5.48 -8.99 0.90
N ILE A 98 4.81 -9.29 2.01
CA ILE A 98 5.19 -8.75 3.33
C ILE A 98 6.58 -9.27 3.73
N GLY A 99 6.85 -10.56 3.57
CA GLY A 99 8.16 -11.15 3.88
C GLY A 99 9.31 -10.49 3.11
N ASP A 100 9.07 -10.07 1.88
CA ASP A 100 10.08 -9.38 1.10
C ASP A 100 10.41 -7.98 1.66
N TYR A 101 9.42 -7.22 2.17
CA TYR A 101 9.68 -5.96 2.86
C TYR A 101 10.39 -6.14 4.20
N LEU A 102 10.04 -7.18 4.96
CA LEU A 102 10.65 -7.44 6.27
C LEU A 102 12.16 -7.66 6.20
N LYS A 103 12.69 -8.15 5.08
CA LYS A 103 14.14 -8.32 4.85
C LYS A 103 14.92 -7.00 4.86
N TYR A 104 14.23 -5.89 4.62
CA TYR A 104 14.83 -4.54 4.55
C TYR A 104 14.56 -3.70 5.80
N MET A 105 13.94 -4.27 6.83
CA MET A 105 13.70 -3.57 8.11
C MET A 105 14.96 -3.60 8.96
N ASP A 106 15.98 -2.86 8.52
CA ASP A 106 17.29 -2.71 9.12
C ASP A 106 17.54 -1.24 9.49
N GLU A 107 18.39 -0.99 10.50
CA GLU A 107 18.70 0.37 10.98
C GLU A 107 19.37 1.25 9.91
N GLU A 108 20.10 0.65 8.98
CA GLU A 108 20.76 1.35 7.88
C GLU A 108 19.80 1.78 6.77
N VAL A 109 18.68 1.09 6.60
CA VAL A 109 17.69 1.35 5.56
C VAL A 109 16.67 2.37 6.05
N LYS A 110 16.50 3.48 5.33
CA LYS A 110 15.50 4.52 5.66
C LYS A 110 14.23 4.41 4.82
N ALA A 111 14.35 3.96 3.58
CA ALA A 111 13.20 3.79 2.69
C ALA A 111 13.45 2.67 1.67
N VAL A 112 12.39 1.91 1.36
CA VAL A 112 12.36 0.91 0.30
C VAL A 112 11.18 1.19 -0.60
N ASN A 113 11.43 1.36 -1.90
CA ASN A 113 10.36 1.52 -2.89
C ASN A 113 10.07 0.18 -3.56
N GLY A 114 8.84 -0.30 -3.44
CA GLY A 114 8.37 -1.50 -4.12
C GLY A 114 8.27 -1.32 -5.64
N GLY A 115 8.16 -2.43 -6.34
CA GLY A 115 7.92 -2.46 -7.78
C GLY A 115 6.43 -2.32 -8.11
N LEU A 116 6.17 -2.17 -9.41
CA LEU A 116 4.84 -2.19 -9.99
C LEU A 116 4.85 -3.15 -11.19
N LEU A 117 3.85 -3.99 -11.27
CA LEU A 117 3.57 -4.82 -12.43
C LEU A 117 2.18 -4.50 -12.98
N TYR A 118 2.09 -4.44 -14.30
CA TYR A 118 0.83 -4.32 -14.98
C TYR A 118 0.38 -5.72 -15.45
N GLN A 119 -0.92 -5.98 -15.35
CA GLN A 119 -1.50 -7.23 -15.83
C GLN A 119 -1.09 -7.49 -17.27
N SER A 120 -0.83 -8.77 -17.59
CA SER A 120 -0.42 -9.19 -18.95
C SER A 120 -1.54 -9.05 -19.99
N GLN A 121 -2.81 -9.16 -19.55
CA GLN A 121 -3.98 -8.99 -20.42
C GLN A 121 -4.20 -7.52 -20.75
N ASN A 122 -4.57 -7.26 -22.01
CA ASN A 122 -4.94 -5.91 -22.43
C ASN A 122 -6.20 -5.44 -21.69
N PRO A 123 -6.20 -4.24 -21.10
CA PRO A 123 -7.40 -3.67 -20.52
C PRO A 123 -8.38 -3.19 -21.60
N GLU A 124 -9.53 -2.67 -21.19
CA GLU A 124 -10.48 -2.01 -22.08
C GLU A 124 -9.83 -0.87 -22.87
N LYS A 125 -10.37 -0.58 -24.08
CA LYS A 125 -9.81 0.41 -25.02
C LYS A 125 -9.52 1.78 -24.40
N ASN A 126 -10.38 2.26 -23.50
CA ASN A 126 -10.24 3.55 -22.80
C ASN A 126 -9.07 3.59 -21.81
N LYS A 127 -8.56 2.42 -21.37
CA LYS A 127 -7.43 2.28 -20.44
C LYS A 127 -6.12 1.89 -21.13
N LEU A 128 -6.14 1.56 -22.42
CA LEU A 128 -4.98 1.05 -23.17
C LEU A 128 -3.78 2.00 -23.13
N LEU A 129 -4.00 3.30 -23.36
CA LEU A 129 -2.92 4.28 -23.38
C LEU A 129 -2.21 4.37 -22.02
N ARG A 130 -2.97 4.43 -20.93
CA ARG A 130 -2.43 4.45 -19.57
C ARG A 130 -1.68 3.16 -19.24
N TRP A 131 -2.23 2.01 -19.63
CA TRP A 131 -1.60 0.71 -19.43
C TRP A 131 -0.28 0.58 -20.20
N PHE A 132 -0.27 0.98 -21.48
CA PHE A 132 0.93 0.94 -22.32
C PHE A 132 2.03 1.85 -21.76
N TYR A 133 1.68 3.07 -21.40
CA TYR A 133 2.60 4.01 -20.76
C TYR A 133 3.16 3.45 -19.44
N GLY A 134 2.29 2.99 -18.56
CA GLY A 134 2.70 2.45 -17.27
C GLY A 134 3.60 1.22 -17.39
N LYS A 135 3.24 0.28 -18.28
CA LYS A 135 4.04 -0.92 -18.54
C LYS A 135 5.43 -0.60 -19.09
N SER A 136 5.56 0.45 -19.90
CA SER A 136 6.82 0.82 -20.54
C SER A 136 7.67 1.80 -19.70
N ARG A 137 7.07 2.59 -18.81
CA ARG A 137 7.74 3.68 -18.09
C ARG A 137 7.78 3.54 -16.58
N GLU A 138 6.79 2.87 -15.99
CA GLU A 138 6.66 2.73 -14.54
C GLU A 138 7.05 1.33 -14.04
N ALA A 139 6.70 0.27 -14.78
CA ALA A 139 7.03 -1.11 -14.44
C ALA A 139 8.51 -1.44 -14.77
N LEU A 140 9.42 -0.65 -14.22
CA LEU A 140 10.85 -0.83 -14.45
C LEU A 140 11.42 -1.92 -13.54
N PRO A 141 12.31 -2.81 -14.06
CA PRO A 141 13.03 -3.78 -13.24
C PRO A 141 13.84 -3.11 -12.12
N THR A 142 13.96 -3.78 -10.99
CA THR A 142 14.69 -3.30 -9.81
C THR A 142 16.11 -2.84 -10.15
N LYS A 143 16.82 -3.58 -11.02
CA LYS A 143 18.18 -3.23 -11.45
C LYS A 143 18.22 -1.83 -12.06
N ILE A 144 17.29 -1.52 -12.98
CA ILE A 144 17.23 -0.21 -13.66
C ILE A 144 16.85 0.89 -12.67
N ARG A 145 15.91 0.62 -11.75
CA ARG A 145 15.50 1.61 -10.73
C ARG A 145 16.65 1.94 -9.77
N ASN A 146 17.47 0.97 -9.42
CA ASN A 146 18.61 1.16 -8.52
C ASN A 146 19.79 1.91 -9.15
N GLU A 147 19.90 1.96 -10.50
CA GLU A 147 20.88 2.80 -11.18
C GLU A 147 20.63 4.29 -10.95
N ASN A 148 19.35 4.68 -10.76
CA ASN A 148 18.93 6.05 -10.47
C ASN A 148 17.78 6.07 -9.45
N PRO A 149 18.01 5.74 -8.19
CA PRO A 149 16.97 5.50 -7.18
C PRO A 149 16.10 6.74 -6.89
N TYR A 150 16.59 7.93 -7.17
CA TYR A 150 15.86 9.19 -6.95
C TYR A 150 14.89 9.57 -8.08
N LEU A 151 14.97 8.89 -9.24
CA LEU A 151 14.13 9.21 -10.41
C LEU A 151 12.83 8.40 -10.47
N SER A 152 12.72 7.31 -9.73
CA SER A 152 11.63 6.32 -9.89
C SER A 152 10.95 5.93 -8.57
N PHE A 153 10.76 6.88 -7.66
CA PHE A 153 10.05 6.60 -6.41
C PHE A 153 8.53 6.69 -6.64
N LEU A 154 7.89 5.54 -6.89
CA LEU A 154 6.44 5.43 -7.03
C LEU A 154 5.80 5.21 -5.65
N THR A 155 4.84 6.07 -5.29
CA THR A 155 4.22 6.06 -3.94
C THR A 155 3.09 5.06 -3.75
N LEU A 156 2.93 4.10 -4.67
CA LEU A 156 1.86 3.11 -4.60
C LEU A 156 2.14 1.96 -3.61
N ASN A 157 3.41 1.63 -3.39
CA ASN A 157 3.84 0.75 -2.30
C ASN A 157 5.28 1.09 -1.89
N PHE A 158 5.48 1.46 -0.64
CA PHE A 158 6.80 1.79 -0.11
C PHE A 158 6.85 1.63 1.41
N LEU A 159 8.02 1.24 1.89
CA LEU A 159 8.35 1.12 3.31
C LEU A 159 9.25 2.29 3.71
N ILE A 160 8.96 2.93 4.83
CA ILE A 160 9.82 3.97 5.42
C ILE A 160 9.95 3.77 6.93
N HIS A 161 11.05 4.22 7.51
CA HIS A 161 11.23 4.31 8.94
C HIS A 161 10.89 5.72 9.44
N LYS A 162 10.14 5.83 10.54
CA LYS A 162 9.99 7.09 11.29
C LYS A 162 11.35 7.40 11.91
N SER A 163 11.99 8.46 11.47
CA SER A 163 13.25 8.94 12.08
C SER A 163 12.98 9.88 13.22
#